data_2dd9025c38a9cd4cd1ef53fe7d03f603
#
_entry.id   2dd9025c38a9cd4cd1ef53fe7d03f603
#
_cell.length_a   1.000
_cell.length_b   1.000
_cell.length_c   1.000
_cell.angle_alpha   90.00
_cell.angle_beta   90.00
_cell.angle_gamma   90.00
#
_symmetry.space_group_name_H-M   'P 1'
#
loop_
_entity.id
_entity.type
_entity.pdbx_description
1 polymer ?
#
loop_
_entity_poly.entity_id
_entity_poly.type
_entity_poly.pdbx_seq_one_letter_code
_entity_poly.pdbx_strand_id
1 'polypeptide(L)'
;MSDLPGVSARRTDWIRRLTITSLALTLVALLLGLQFVYRTTGGTLFLFSAVAPIFVISAIVIFLWTVIFEFRQAHKLFTIELFPEGTTIFRQGDPGDCAYFIRKGEVAVFDEETNSPVRTLAAGEYFGEIALVTNQPRTATIRTVSPVEVAVLGKENFLNMMRLLPTTEEEILHTVQTRVMADSSRHGEEQG
;
A
#
# COMPACT_ATOMS: atom_id res chain seq x y z
N MET A 1 -6.11 1.33 22.01
CA MET A 1 -6.06 -0.15 22.12
C MET A 1 -5.37 -0.61 20.86
N SER A 2 -4.13 -1.04 21.00
CA SER A 2 -3.09 -1.14 19.98
C SER A 2 -3.34 -2.32 19.04
N ASP A 3 -3.49 -2.05 17.75
CA ASP A 3 -3.40 -3.06 16.71
C ASP A 3 -1.95 -3.53 16.57
N LEU A 4 -1.71 -4.78 16.92
CA LEU A 4 -0.41 -5.43 16.89
C LEU A 4 0.09 -5.60 15.45
N PRO A 5 1.35 -5.27 15.13
CA PRO A 5 1.93 -5.34 13.77
C PRO A 5 2.15 -6.79 13.25
N GLY A 6 1.49 -7.78 13.82
CA GLY A 6 1.63 -9.19 13.44
C GLY A 6 0.49 -9.78 12.60
N VAL A 7 -0.59 -9.05 12.35
CA VAL A 7 -1.81 -9.64 11.75
C VAL A 7 -1.76 -9.61 10.21
N SER A 8 -1.17 -8.59 9.61
CA SER A 8 -1.05 -8.48 8.15
C SER A 8 -0.03 -9.46 7.57
N ALA A 9 1.12 -9.62 8.22
CA ALA A 9 2.16 -10.57 7.81
C ALA A 9 1.69 -12.04 7.90
N ARG A 10 0.91 -12.40 8.93
CA ARG A 10 0.34 -13.75 9.05
C ARG A 10 -0.69 -14.08 7.97
N ARG A 11 -1.43 -13.06 7.48
CA ARG A 11 -2.48 -13.27 6.47
C ARG A 11 -1.88 -13.54 5.08
N THR A 12 -0.79 -12.89 4.73
CA THR A 12 -0.07 -13.13 3.47
C THR A 12 0.66 -14.47 3.47
N ASP A 13 1.25 -14.86 4.59
CA ASP A 13 1.91 -16.17 4.73
C ASP A 13 0.92 -17.34 4.67
N TRP A 14 -0.29 -17.17 5.17
CA TRP A 14 -1.31 -18.23 5.12
C TRP A 14 -1.82 -18.45 3.69
N ILE A 15 -2.08 -17.38 2.92
CA ILE A 15 -2.50 -17.46 1.52
C ILE A 15 -1.39 -18.11 0.68
N ARG A 16 -0.13 -17.71 0.88
CA ARG A 16 1.03 -18.27 0.19
C ARG A 16 1.23 -19.76 0.50
N ARG A 17 1.00 -20.18 1.74
CA ARG A 17 1.04 -21.60 2.12
C ARG A 17 -0.10 -22.38 1.48
N LEU A 18 -1.31 -21.82 1.41
CA LEU A 18 -2.46 -22.45 0.74
C LEU A 18 -2.24 -22.62 -0.76
N THR A 19 -1.67 -21.64 -1.45
CA THR A 19 -1.35 -21.75 -2.88
C THR A 19 -0.28 -22.80 -3.14
N ILE A 20 0.77 -22.86 -2.32
CA ILE A 20 1.84 -23.88 -2.43
C ILE A 20 1.30 -25.28 -2.14
N THR A 21 0.47 -25.45 -1.12
CA THR A 21 -0.14 -26.75 -0.78
C THR A 21 -1.13 -27.21 -1.85
N SER A 22 -1.91 -26.31 -2.42
CA SER A 22 -2.82 -26.60 -3.54
C SER A 22 -2.04 -27.04 -4.78
N LEU A 23 -0.94 -26.35 -5.12
CA LEU A 23 -0.07 -26.70 -6.24
C LEU A 23 0.61 -28.06 -6.04
N ALA A 24 1.07 -28.35 -4.83
CA ALA A 24 1.66 -29.65 -4.47
C ALA A 24 0.64 -30.78 -4.56
N LEU A 25 -0.59 -30.57 -4.12
CA LEU A 25 -1.69 -31.57 -4.17
C LEU A 25 -2.11 -31.86 -5.60
N THR A 26 -2.19 -30.85 -6.48
CA THR A 26 -2.47 -31.03 -7.91
C THR A 26 -1.33 -31.78 -8.61
N LEU A 27 -0.07 -31.51 -8.27
CA LEU A 27 1.07 -32.22 -8.82
C LEU A 27 1.08 -33.71 -8.41
N VAL A 28 0.79 -33.99 -7.14
CA VAL A 28 0.68 -35.36 -6.62
C VAL A 28 -0.47 -36.10 -7.29
N ALA A 29 -1.63 -35.48 -7.45
CA ALA A 29 -2.77 -36.07 -8.15
C ALA A 29 -2.46 -36.37 -9.63
N LEU A 30 -1.70 -35.48 -10.31
CA LEU A 30 -1.25 -35.67 -11.69
C LEU A 30 -0.29 -36.85 -11.81
N LEU A 31 0.67 -36.98 -10.88
CA LEU A 31 1.64 -38.10 -10.85
C LEU A 31 0.95 -39.42 -10.55
N LEU A 32 0.00 -39.47 -9.62
CA LEU A 32 -0.78 -40.67 -9.31
C LEU A 32 -1.66 -41.07 -10.51
N GLY A 33 -2.28 -40.09 -11.18
CA GLY A 33 -3.02 -40.33 -12.41
C GLY A 33 -2.17 -40.91 -13.52
N LEU A 34 -0.96 -40.36 -13.73
CA LEU A 34 -0.01 -40.86 -14.72
C LEU A 34 0.45 -42.30 -14.42
N GLN A 35 0.68 -42.63 -13.14
CA GLN A 35 1.10 -43.95 -12.70
C GLN A 35 -0.04 -45.00 -12.86
N PHE A 36 -1.30 -44.56 -12.67
CA PHE A 36 -2.48 -45.40 -12.88
C PHE A 36 -2.69 -45.71 -14.37
N VAL A 37 -2.51 -44.71 -15.24
CA VAL A 37 -2.57 -44.87 -16.72
C VAL A 37 -1.53 -45.86 -17.22
N TYR A 38 -0.32 -45.85 -16.67
CA TYR A 38 0.76 -46.75 -17.09
C TYR A 38 0.47 -48.22 -16.72
N ARG A 39 -0.39 -48.47 -15.74
CA ARG A 39 -0.66 -49.80 -15.18
C ARG A 39 -1.88 -50.49 -15.79
N THR A 40 -2.75 -49.76 -16.51
CA THR A 40 -4.01 -50.33 -17.05
C THR A 40 -4.05 -50.23 -18.56
N THR A 41 -3.69 -51.30 -19.24
CA THR A 41 -3.83 -51.45 -20.67
C THR A 41 -5.28 -51.78 -21.05
N GLY A 42 -5.97 -50.93 -21.80
CA GLY A 42 -7.04 -51.31 -22.71
C GLY A 42 -8.40 -50.62 -22.65
N GLY A 43 -8.94 -50.23 -21.50
CA GLY A 43 -10.31 -49.65 -21.45
C GLY A 43 -10.41 -48.24 -20.85
N THR A 44 -9.42 -47.87 -20.10
CA THR A 44 -9.36 -46.63 -19.34
C THR A 44 -8.82 -45.43 -20.10
N LEU A 45 -8.22 -45.63 -21.27
CA LEU A 45 -7.67 -44.59 -22.13
C LEU A 45 -8.73 -43.53 -22.51
N PHE A 46 -9.98 -43.94 -22.72
CA PHE A 46 -11.06 -43.05 -23.09
C PHE A 46 -11.49 -42.13 -21.94
N LEU A 47 -11.55 -42.67 -20.70
CA LEU A 47 -11.90 -41.88 -19.51
C LEU A 47 -10.80 -40.87 -19.18
N PHE A 48 -9.54 -41.25 -19.32
CA PHE A 48 -8.40 -40.35 -19.08
C PHE A 48 -8.24 -39.26 -20.13
N SER A 49 -8.54 -39.54 -21.38
CA SER A 49 -8.51 -38.54 -22.46
C SER A 49 -9.56 -37.43 -22.27
N ALA A 50 -10.67 -37.74 -21.58
CA ALA A 50 -11.70 -36.73 -21.27
C ALA A 50 -11.49 -36.05 -19.92
N VAL A 51 -11.04 -36.77 -18.90
CA VAL A 51 -10.97 -36.26 -17.51
C VAL A 51 -9.67 -35.47 -17.26
N ALA A 52 -8.52 -35.93 -17.79
CA ALA A 52 -7.25 -35.25 -17.59
C ALA A 52 -7.24 -33.79 -18.12
N PRO A 53 -7.76 -33.48 -19.34
CA PRO A 53 -7.81 -32.09 -19.79
C PRO A 53 -8.72 -31.21 -18.93
N ILE A 54 -9.80 -31.74 -18.35
CA ILE A 54 -10.67 -31.00 -17.45
C ILE A 54 -9.91 -30.58 -16.18
N PHE A 55 -9.13 -31.48 -15.59
CA PHE A 55 -8.29 -31.18 -14.43
C PHE A 55 -7.20 -30.14 -14.75
N VAL A 56 -6.55 -30.26 -15.91
CA VAL A 56 -5.54 -29.30 -16.34
C VAL A 56 -6.16 -27.93 -16.58
N ILE A 57 -7.30 -27.87 -17.26
CA ILE A 57 -8.02 -26.61 -17.51
C ILE A 57 -8.47 -25.98 -16.21
N SER A 58 -9.04 -26.76 -15.28
CA SER A 58 -9.46 -26.23 -13.96
C SER A 58 -8.28 -25.71 -13.13
N ALA A 59 -7.14 -26.38 -13.15
CA ALA A 59 -5.92 -25.93 -12.49
C ALA A 59 -5.40 -24.61 -13.10
N ILE A 60 -5.42 -24.48 -14.42
CA ILE A 60 -5.05 -23.24 -15.11
C ILE A 60 -6.02 -22.11 -14.76
N VAL A 61 -7.32 -22.37 -14.76
CA VAL A 61 -8.33 -21.37 -14.40
C VAL A 61 -8.16 -20.90 -12.96
N ILE A 62 -7.95 -21.81 -12.02
CA ILE A 62 -7.68 -21.46 -10.61
C ILE A 62 -6.38 -20.67 -10.49
N PHE A 63 -5.32 -21.06 -11.19
CA PHE A 63 -4.06 -20.34 -11.20
C PHE A 63 -4.22 -18.92 -11.76
N LEU A 64 -4.88 -18.77 -12.90
CA LEU A 64 -5.17 -17.46 -13.48
C LEU A 64 -6.05 -16.61 -12.57
N TRP A 65 -7.04 -17.21 -11.93
CA TRP A 65 -7.90 -16.52 -10.95
C TRP A 65 -7.09 -16.00 -9.76
N THR A 66 -6.20 -16.82 -9.19
CA THR A 66 -5.33 -16.39 -8.07
C THR A 66 -4.37 -15.28 -8.50
N VAL A 67 -3.75 -15.39 -9.67
CA VAL A 67 -2.87 -14.35 -10.22
C VAL A 67 -3.63 -13.05 -10.48
N ILE A 68 -4.81 -13.12 -11.12
CA ILE A 68 -5.64 -11.94 -11.39
C ILE A 68 -6.13 -11.32 -10.08
N PHE A 69 -6.47 -12.13 -9.09
CA PHE A 69 -6.93 -11.66 -7.77
C PHE A 69 -5.79 -10.94 -7.02
N GLU A 70 -4.58 -11.49 -7.01
CA GLU A 70 -3.40 -10.82 -6.44
C GLU A 70 -3.07 -9.53 -7.19
N PHE A 71 -3.12 -9.56 -8.53
CA PHE A 71 -2.90 -8.36 -9.35
C PHE A 71 -3.93 -7.26 -9.07
N ARG A 72 -5.19 -7.61 -8.86
CA ARG A 72 -6.24 -6.63 -8.51
C ARG A 72 -6.07 -6.04 -7.10
N GLN A 73 -5.49 -6.76 -6.16
CA GLN A 73 -5.17 -6.22 -4.83
C GLN A 73 -3.91 -5.36 -4.83
N ALA A 74 -2.91 -5.71 -5.65
CA ALA A 74 -1.68 -4.94 -5.76
C ALA A 74 -1.87 -3.55 -6.40
N HIS A 75 -2.95 -3.34 -7.17
CA HIS A 75 -3.19 -2.08 -7.89
C HIS A 75 -3.86 -0.95 -7.07
N LYS A 76 -4.14 -1.14 -5.79
CA LYS A 76 -4.53 -0.03 -4.90
C LYS A 76 -3.31 0.60 -4.25
N LEU A 77 -2.36 1.08 -5.07
CA LEU A 77 -1.20 1.82 -4.56
C LEU A 77 -1.64 3.11 -3.85
N PHE A 78 -2.71 3.72 -4.31
CA PHE A 78 -3.27 4.94 -3.71
C PHE A 78 -4.80 4.95 -3.82
N THR A 79 -5.44 5.63 -2.89
CA THR A 79 -6.88 5.92 -2.90
C THR A 79 -7.06 7.41 -3.23
N ILE A 80 -8.05 7.75 -4.06
CA ILE A 80 -8.38 9.15 -4.32
C ILE A 80 -9.43 9.59 -3.30
N GLU A 81 -9.13 10.70 -2.60
CA GLU A 81 -10.05 11.34 -1.66
C GLU A 81 -10.31 12.78 -2.09
N LEU A 82 -11.53 13.23 -1.84
CA LEU A 82 -12.01 14.57 -2.15
C LEU A 82 -12.40 15.27 -0.85
N PHE A 83 -11.82 16.42 -0.61
CA PHE A 83 -12.13 17.24 0.55
C PHE A 83 -12.71 18.59 0.10
N PRO A 84 -13.85 19.02 0.66
CA PRO A 84 -14.36 20.36 0.42
C PRO A 84 -13.45 21.41 1.06
N GLU A 85 -13.60 22.65 0.62
CA GLU A 85 -12.91 23.81 1.20
C GLU A 85 -13.16 23.94 2.71
N GLY A 86 -12.14 24.37 3.46
CA GLY A 86 -12.21 24.60 4.91
C GLY A 86 -12.13 23.31 5.76
N THR A 87 -11.93 22.14 5.12
CA THR A 87 -11.84 20.87 5.84
C THR A 87 -10.45 20.68 6.44
N THR A 88 -10.38 20.27 7.72
CA THR A 88 -9.13 19.81 8.34
C THR A 88 -8.92 18.35 7.99
N ILE A 89 -7.82 18.07 7.28
CA ILE A 89 -7.46 16.71 6.85
C ILE A 89 -6.89 15.91 8.03
N PHE A 90 -5.97 16.50 8.78
CA PHE A 90 -5.45 15.99 10.05
C PHE A 90 -4.91 17.14 10.90
N ARG A 91 -4.68 16.89 12.18
CA ARG A 91 -4.14 17.84 13.14
C ARG A 91 -2.73 17.48 13.56
N GLN A 92 -1.98 18.47 14.01
CA GLN A 92 -0.71 18.25 14.70
C GLN A 92 -0.93 17.30 15.91
N GLY A 93 0.01 16.35 16.09
CA GLY A 93 -0.08 15.34 17.14
C GLY A 93 -0.89 14.09 16.78
N ASP A 94 -1.67 14.10 15.71
CA ASP A 94 -2.39 12.92 15.24
C ASP A 94 -1.42 11.80 14.82
N PRO A 95 -1.77 10.53 14.97
CA PRO A 95 -0.99 9.43 14.40
C PRO A 95 -0.99 9.53 12.86
N GLY A 96 0.17 9.28 12.23
CA GLY A 96 0.32 9.34 10.78
C GLY A 96 0.66 7.98 10.18
N ASP A 97 -0.24 7.43 9.37
CA ASP A 97 -0.11 6.15 8.67
C ASP A 97 -0.15 6.27 7.14
N CYS A 98 -0.35 7.48 6.60
CA CYS A 98 -0.42 7.76 5.18
C CYS A 98 0.20 9.12 4.83
N ALA A 99 0.60 9.26 3.55
CA ALA A 99 0.97 10.52 2.92
C ALA A 99 -0.06 10.89 1.86
N TYR A 100 -0.11 12.17 1.53
CA TYR A 100 -1.08 12.74 0.60
C TYR A 100 -0.35 13.46 -0.53
N PHE A 101 -0.71 13.16 -1.76
CA PHE A 101 -0.25 13.87 -2.95
C PHE A 101 -1.39 14.70 -3.52
N ILE A 102 -1.19 16.01 -3.67
CA ILE A 102 -2.23 16.95 -4.15
C ILE A 102 -2.33 16.82 -5.67
N ARG A 103 -3.47 16.35 -6.15
CA ARG A 103 -3.77 16.28 -7.58
C ARG A 103 -4.42 17.56 -8.10
N LYS A 104 -5.28 18.18 -7.27
CA LYS A 104 -5.97 19.43 -7.57
C LYS A 104 -6.27 20.19 -6.29
N GLY A 105 -6.32 21.51 -6.39
CA GLY A 105 -6.64 22.40 -5.27
C GLY A 105 -5.41 22.76 -4.44
N GLU A 106 -5.66 23.35 -3.28
CA GLU A 106 -4.64 23.90 -2.38
C GLU A 106 -4.97 23.59 -0.94
N VAL A 107 -3.93 23.31 -0.14
CA VAL A 107 -4.04 23.14 1.31
C VAL A 107 -3.10 24.11 2.01
N ALA A 108 -3.47 24.57 3.20
CA ALA A 108 -2.63 25.37 4.07
C ALA A 108 -2.11 24.50 5.22
N VAL A 109 -0.84 24.65 5.53
CA VAL A 109 -0.18 24.12 6.72
C VAL A 109 -0.32 25.14 7.84
N PHE A 110 -0.92 24.74 8.94
CA PHE A 110 -1.11 25.57 10.11
C PHE A 110 -0.21 25.12 11.25
N ASP A 111 0.34 26.08 11.93
CA ASP A 111 0.94 25.90 13.24
C ASP A 111 -0.18 25.99 14.30
N GLU A 112 -0.25 25.04 15.22
CA GLU A 112 -1.31 25.00 16.22
C GLU A 112 -1.16 26.09 17.29
N GLU A 113 0.07 26.50 17.61
CA GLU A 113 0.35 27.50 18.64
C GLU A 113 -0.08 28.90 18.19
N THR A 114 0.18 29.24 16.94
CA THR A 114 -0.15 30.58 16.38
C THR A 114 -1.49 30.58 15.65
N ASN A 115 -2.08 29.41 15.36
CA ASN A 115 -3.26 29.24 14.50
C ASN A 115 -3.18 30.05 13.20
N SER A 116 -1.97 30.26 12.71
CA SER A 116 -1.69 30.99 11.46
C SER A 116 -1.20 30.06 10.36
N PRO A 117 -1.54 30.33 9.10
CA PRO A 117 -1.02 29.56 8.00
C PRO A 117 0.48 29.86 7.82
N VAL A 118 1.29 28.82 7.93
CA VAL A 118 2.74 28.91 7.77
C VAL A 118 3.15 28.78 6.30
N ARG A 119 2.39 27.95 5.57
CA ARG A 119 2.70 27.64 4.18
C ARG A 119 1.45 27.11 3.46
N THR A 120 1.36 27.38 2.16
CA THR A 120 0.35 26.80 1.27
C THR A 120 1.03 25.78 0.36
N LEU A 121 0.37 24.67 0.13
CA LEU A 121 0.78 23.62 -0.78
C LEU A 121 -0.26 23.48 -1.89
N ALA A 122 0.21 23.35 -3.14
CA ALA A 122 -0.62 23.30 -4.33
C ALA A 122 -0.54 21.92 -5.04
N ALA A 123 -1.28 21.80 -6.14
CA ALA A 123 -1.23 20.61 -6.98
C ALA A 123 0.21 20.28 -7.42
N GLY A 124 0.59 19.01 -7.31
CA GLY A 124 1.95 18.51 -7.56
C GLY A 124 2.80 18.37 -6.30
N GLU A 125 2.41 18.97 -5.20
CA GLU A 125 3.09 18.83 -3.91
C GLU A 125 2.48 17.68 -3.06
N TYR A 126 3.23 17.28 -2.02
CA TYR A 126 2.81 16.23 -1.09
C TYR A 126 2.99 16.69 0.36
N PHE A 127 2.24 16.04 1.27
CA PHE A 127 2.29 16.34 2.69
C PHE A 127 1.98 15.09 3.54
N GLY A 128 2.32 15.18 4.83
CA GLY A 128 2.14 14.09 5.79
C GLY A 128 3.21 13.00 5.73
N GLU A 129 4.21 13.13 4.86
CA GLU A 129 5.33 12.22 4.67
C GLU A 129 6.27 12.17 5.89
N ILE A 130 6.41 13.29 6.62
CA ILE A 130 7.31 13.40 7.77
C ILE A 130 6.97 12.34 8.80
N ALA A 131 5.70 12.18 9.14
CA ALA A 131 5.23 11.19 10.09
C ALA A 131 5.57 9.73 9.67
N LEU A 132 5.61 9.45 8.36
CA LEU A 132 5.95 8.12 7.84
C LEU A 132 7.44 7.83 7.91
N VAL A 133 8.28 8.82 7.58
CA VAL A 133 9.74 8.70 7.54
C VAL A 133 10.31 8.71 8.96
N THR A 134 9.85 9.62 9.82
CA THR A 134 10.36 9.79 11.19
C THR A 134 9.71 8.88 12.21
N ASN A 135 8.58 8.26 11.85
CA ASN A 135 7.73 7.49 12.76
C ASN A 135 7.23 8.32 13.97
N GLN A 136 7.06 9.63 13.76
CA GLN A 136 6.55 10.59 14.73
C GLN A 136 5.09 10.94 14.43
N PRO A 137 4.34 11.51 15.37
CA PRO A 137 3.04 12.10 15.09
C PRO A 137 3.09 13.18 14.01
N ARG A 138 1.93 13.60 13.48
CA ARG A 138 1.82 14.72 12.53
C ARG A 138 2.46 15.97 13.13
N THR A 139 3.34 16.61 12.38
CA THR A 139 4.10 17.80 12.82
C THR A 139 3.35 19.12 12.63
N ALA A 140 2.26 19.10 11.88
CA ALA A 140 1.46 20.30 11.60
C ALA A 140 -0.01 19.92 11.35
N THR A 141 -0.90 20.92 11.42
CA THR A 141 -2.31 20.78 11.03
C THR A 141 -2.49 21.18 9.57
N ILE A 142 -3.20 20.37 8.79
CA ILE A 142 -3.48 20.62 7.37
C ILE A 142 -4.95 20.91 7.18
N ARG A 143 -5.24 22.05 6.53
CA ARG A 143 -6.60 22.47 6.17
C ARG A 143 -6.69 22.84 4.70
N THR A 144 -7.77 22.46 4.05
CA THR A 144 -8.03 22.81 2.65
C THR A 144 -8.37 24.30 2.49
N VAL A 145 -7.76 24.96 1.51
CA VAL A 145 -8.02 26.36 1.13
C VAL A 145 -9.01 26.46 -0.02
N SER A 146 -9.07 25.40 -0.83
CA SER A 146 -10.02 25.20 -1.92
C SER A 146 -10.54 23.77 -1.88
N PRO A 147 -11.52 23.37 -2.70
CA PRO A 147 -11.82 21.95 -2.89
C PRO A 147 -10.59 21.20 -3.40
N VAL A 148 -10.20 20.11 -2.72
CA VAL A 148 -8.95 19.39 -2.95
C VAL A 148 -9.22 17.95 -3.34
N GLU A 149 -8.50 17.48 -4.37
CA GLU A 149 -8.39 16.09 -4.75
C GLU A 149 -6.99 15.59 -4.40
N VAL A 150 -6.88 14.60 -3.53
CA VAL A 150 -5.61 14.01 -3.11
C VAL A 150 -5.55 12.52 -3.42
N ALA A 151 -4.35 12.04 -3.75
CA ALA A 151 -4.03 10.63 -3.74
C ALA A 151 -3.41 10.26 -2.39
N VAL A 152 -4.07 9.38 -1.66
CA VAL A 152 -3.66 8.90 -0.34
C VAL A 152 -2.80 7.65 -0.52
N LEU A 153 -1.60 7.68 0.01
CA LEU A 153 -0.61 6.61 -0.06
C LEU A 153 -0.32 6.10 1.34
N GLY A 154 -0.69 4.86 1.64
CA GLY A 154 -0.41 4.22 2.93
C GLY A 154 1.09 4.01 3.16
N LYS A 155 1.52 3.95 4.42
CA LYS A 155 2.91 3.88 4.86
C LYS A 155 3.74 2.81 4.15
N GLU A 156 3.22 1.58 4.03
CA GLU A 156 3.94 0.48 3.37
C GLU A 156 4.21 0.78 1.90
N ASN A 157 3.20 1.30 1.18
CA ASN A 157 3.32 1.65 -0.23
C ASN A 157 4.27 2.83 -0.44
N PHE A 158 4.22 3.84 0.43
CA PHE A 158 5.10 4.99 0.43
C PHE A 158 6.57 4.56 0.62
N LEU A 159 6.86 3.75 1.64
CA LEU A 159 8.21 3.25 1.90
C LEU A 159 8.74 2.33 0.79
N ASN A 160 7.86 1.52 0.19
CA ASN A 160 8.24 0.69 -0.95
C ASN A 160 8.54 1.54 -2.20
N MET A 161 7.76 2.59 -2.44
CA MET A 161 8.01 3.54 -3.54
C MET A 161 9.37 4.23 -3.37
N MET A 162 9.70 4.70 -2.17
CA MET A 162 10.99 5.29 -1.86
C MET A 162 12.16 4.34 -2.16
N ARG A 163 12.06 3.07 -1.76
CA ARG A 163 13.11 2.07 -2.01
C ARG A 163 13.34 1.76 -3.49
N LEU A 164 12.28 1.87 -4.31
CA LEU A 164 12.34 1.58 -5.75
C LEU A 164 12.85 2.76 -6.58
N LEU A 165 12.80 3.97 -6.04
CA LEU A 165 13.17 5.23 -6.71
C LEU A 165 14.20 5.99 -5.86
N PRO A 166 15.48 5.58 -5.86
CA PRO A 166 16.52 6.17 -5.00
C PRO A 166 16.70 7.69 -5.17
N THR A 167 16.51 8.20 -6.39
CA THR A 167 16.53 9.67 -6.65
C THR A 167 15.40 10.39 -5.90
N THR A 168 14.24 9.76 -5.82
CA THR A 168 13.09 10.31 -5.08
C THR A 168 13.31 10.21 -3.57
N GLU A 169 14.04 9.18 -3.10
CA GLU A 169 14.40 9.04 -1.69
C GLU A 169 15.27 10.20 -1.21
N GLU A 170 16.32 10.54 -1.95
CA GLU A 170 17.21 11.68 -1.62
C GLU A 170 16.43 13.00 -1.62
N GLU A 171 15.57 13.23 -2.58
CA GLU A 171 14.75 14.45 -2.70
C GLU A 171 13.74 14.56 -1.55
N ILE A 172 13.05 13.45 -1.20
CA ILE A 172 12.11 13.40 -0.08
C ILE A 172 12.86 13.58 1.25
N LEU A 173 13.98 12.88 1.48
CA LEU A 173 14.76 13.03 2.68
C LEU A 173 15.29 14.44 2.86
N HIS A 174 15.78 15.07 1.80
CA HIS A 174 16.21 16.48 1.81
C HIS A 174 15.04 17.40 2.15
N THR A 175 13.87 17.17 1.56
CA THR A 175 12.66 17.95 1.85
C THR A 175 12.20 17.78 3.29
N VAL A 176 12.20 16.54 3.81
CA VAL A 176 11.87 16.22 5.19
C VAL A 176 12.84 16.89 6.15
N GLN A 177 14.15 16.79 5.92
CA GLN A 177 15.15 17.43 6.74
C GLN A 177 14.98 18.96 6.78
N THR A 178 14.75 19.58 5.63
CA THR A 178 14.52 21.02 5.53
C THR A 178 13.26 21.43 6.29
N ARG A 179 12.20 20.66 6.19
CA ARG A 179 10.92 20.92 6.90
C ARG A 179 11.06 20.74 8.41
N VAL A 180 11.73 19.68 8.87
CA VAL A 180 11.99 19.43 10.30
C VAL A 180 12.89 20.49 10.90
N MET A 181 13.95 20.93 10.19
CA MET A 181 14.83 22.01 10.64
C MET A 181 14.11 23.35 10.72
N ALA A 182 13.24 23.67 9.76
CA ALA A 182 12.43 24.89 9.76
C ALA A 182 11.43 24.91 10.94
N ASP A 183 10.89 23.73 11.31
CA ASP A 183 9.98 23.59 12.44
C ASP A 183 10.74 23.73 13.79
N SER A 184 11.87 23.07 13.93
CA SER A 184 12.69 23.15 15.16
C SER A 184 13.31 24.53 15.40
N SER A 185 13.64 25.31 14.35
CA SER A 185 14.16 26.68 14.50
C SER A 185 13.10 27.66 15.01
N ARG A 186 11.84 27.44 14.67
CA ARG A 186 10.71 28.26 15.17
C ARG A 186 10.46 28.07 16.66
N HIS A 187 10.48 26.81 17.11
CA HIS A 187 10.30 26.50 18.55
C HIS A 187 11.50 26.94 19.43
N GLY A 188 12.67 27.16 18.83
CA GLY A 188 13.87 27.66 19.52
C GLY A 188 13.89 29.18 19.74
N GLU A 189 13.24 29.96 18.88
CA GLU A 189 13.21 31.43 18.99
C GLU A 189 12.20 31.94 20.02
N GLU A 190 11.19 31.15 20.40
CA GLU A 190 10.19 31.54 21.40
C GLU A 190 10.61 31.28 22.86
N GLN A 191 11.73 30.57 23.09
CA GLN A 191 12.25 30.27 24.44
C GLN A 191 13.44 31.15 24.86
N GLY A 192 13.83 32.14 24.10
CA GLY A 192 14.87 33.13 24.40
C GLY A 192 14.30 34.51 24.62
#